data_a108911df5a95df208c20de9e39ae9a8
#
_entry.id   a108911df5a95df208c20de9e39ae9a8
#
_cell.length_a   1.000
_cell.length_b   1.000
_cell.length_c   1.000
_cell.angle_alpha   90.00
_cell.angle_beta   90.00
_cell.angle_gamma   90.00
#
_symmetry.space_group_name_H-M   'P 1'
#
loop_
_entity.id
_entity.type
_entity.pdbx_description
1 polymer ?
#
loop_
_entity_poly.entity_id
_entity_poly.type
_entity_poly.pdbx_seq_one_letter_code
_entity_poly.pdbx_strand_id
1 'polypeptide(L)'
;MKSNPFKEKIAGVKLFEVDSGEELSTLNKLSSYPIGVALNCSIDFFNIQPETNYTLVVTANFPSGESYPVHATNVYIPKSSVSALDNEGYGKAAGDFAFDLTLKEKGDLFLLFTLIKGGEATDTFYCYYYFGGGMNE
;
A
#
# COMPACT_ATOMS: atom_id res chain seq x y z
N MET A 1 0.08 -33.26 -5.09
CA MET A 1 -0.76 -32.11 -5.45
C MET A 1 0.08 -30.85 -5.46
N LYS A 2 -0.02 -30.08 -6.52
CA LYS A 2 0.74 -28.82 -6.61
C LYS A 2 0.07 -27.75 -5.77
N SER A 3 0.85 -27.01 -4.99
CA SER A 3 0.31 -25.85 -4.28
C SER A 3 0.08 -24.71 -5.27
N ASN A 4 -0.88 -23.85 -4.92
CA ASN A 4 -1.20 -22.66 -5.73
C ASN A 4 -0.01 -21.69 -5.70
N PRO A 5 0.57 -21.34 -6.87
CA PRO A 5 1.71 -20.40 -6.90
C PRO A 5 1.30 -18.96 -6.67
N PHE A 6 0.00 -18.66 -6.63
CA PHE A 6 -0.51 -17.29 -6.48
C PHE A 6 -0.99 -17.01 -5.05
N LYS A 7 -0.27 -17.51 -4.06
CA LYS A 7 -0.61 -17.31 -2.64
C LYS A 7 -0.05 -16.02 -2.09
N GLU A 8 -0.84 -15.39 -1.23
CA GLU A 8 -0.41 -14.29 -0.35
C GLU A 8 0.15 -13.11 -1.14
N LYS A 9 -0.65 -12.63 -2.09
CA LYS A 9 -0.27 -11.56 -3.02
C LYS A 9 -1.07 -10.28 -2.73
N ILE A 10 -0.45 -9.15 -3.08
CA ILE A 10 -1.13 -7.87 -3.16
C ILE A 10 -1.60 -7.71 -4.61
N ALA A 11 -2.92 -7.64 -4.83
CA ALA A 11 -3.47 -7.57 -6.17
C ALA A 11 -3.58 -6.14 -6.69
N GLY A 12 -3.72 -5.17 -5.80
CA GLY A 12 -3.82 -3.78 -6.19
C GLY A 12 -3.84 -2.85 -5.00
N VAL A 13 -3.42 -1.61 -5.24
CA VAL A 13 -3.41 -0.54 -4.24
C VAL A 13 -3.93 0.72 -4.87
N LYS A 14 -4.84 1.41 -4.17
CA LYS A 14 -5.31 2.74 -4.55
C LYS A 14 -5.15 3.67 -3.36
N LEU A 15 -4.64 4.86 -3.63
CA LEU A 15 -4.45 5.88 -2.61
C LEU A 15 -5.34 7.07 -2.91
N PHE A 16 -6.00 7.59 -1.89
CA PHE A 16 -6.89 8.74 -2.00
C PHE A 16 -6.44 9.80 -1.02
N GLU A 17 -6.40 11.04 -1.48
CA GLU A 17 -6.13 12.17 -0.60
C GLU A 17 -7.33 12.39 0.32
N VAL A 18 -7.08 12.44 1.63
CA VAL A 18 -8.16 12.55 2.62
C VAL A 18 -8.95 13.84 2.44
N ASP A 19 -8.26 14.98 2.23
CA ASP A 19 -8.91 16.29 2.18
C ASP A 19 -9.83 16.46 0.97
N SER A 20 -9.40 16.01 -0.22
CA SER A 20 -10.16 16.15 -1.46
C SER A 20 -10.99 14.92 -1.80
N GLY A 21 -10.64 13.76 -1.27
CA GLY A 21 -11.24 12.50 -1.64
C GLY A 21 -10.80 12.00 -3.01
N GLU A 22 -9.89 12.70 -3.67
CA GLU A 22 -9.44 12.33 -5.00
C GLU A 22 -8.36 11.26 -4.96
N GLU A 23 -8.42 10.34 -5.92
CA GLU A 23 -7.40 9.31 -6.07
C GLU A 23 -6.11 9.93 -6.56
N LEU A 24 -4.96 9.52 -5.97
CA LEU A 24 -3.67 9.90 -6.49
C LEU A 24 -3.46 9.29 -7.88
N SER A 25 -2.97 10.11 -8.80
CA SER A 25 -2.59 9.67 -10.13
C SER A 25 -1.06 9.62 -10.22
N THR A 26 -0.54 9.29 -11.39
CA THR A 26 0.90 9.32 -11.64
C THR A 26 1.47 10.73 -11.44
N LEU A 27 0.72 11.74 -11.86
CA LEU A 27 1.10 13.14 -11.75
C LEU A 27 0.16 13.86 -10.78
N ASN A 28 0.70 14.37 -9.68
CA ASN A 28 -0.07 15.06 -8.64
C ASN A 28 0.52 16.45 -8.42
N LYS A 29 -0.31 17.40 -8.00
CA LYS A 29 0.12 18.76 -7.70
C LYS A 29 -0.24 19.13 -6.28
N LEU A 30 0.71 19.74 -5.58
CA LEU A 30 0.51 20.25 -4.23
C LEU A 30 0.83 21.73 -4.19
N SER A 31 0.26 22.44 -3.20
CA SER A 31 0.35 23.90 -3.14
C SER A 31 1.72 24.39 -2.67
N SER A 32 2.38 23.65 -1.81
CA SER A 32 3.65 24.09 -1.20
C SER A 32 4.43 22.89 -0.67
N TYR A 33 5.72 23.11 -0.40
CA TYR A 33 6.61 22.12 0.20
C TYR A 33 7.46 22.82 1.27
N PRO A 34 7.83 22.15 2.37
CA PRO A 34 7.45 20.77 2.74
C PRO A 34 5.98 20.70 3.13
N ILE A 35 5.39 19.52 2.95
CA ILE A 35 3.97 19.33 3.23
C ILE A 35 3.71 17.89 3.70
N GLY A 36 2.75 17.74 4.61
CA GLY A 36 2.19 16.46 4.97
C GLY A 36 0.93 16.20 4.17
N VAL A 37 0.81 14.99 3.64
CA VAL A 37 -0.36 14.56 2.89
C VAL A 37 -0.99 13.39 3.61
N ALA A 38 -2.24 13.55 4.04
CA ALA A 38 -2.99 12.46 4.67
C ALA A 38 -3.64 11.61 3.56
N LEU A 39 -3.39 10.32 3.60
CA LEU A 39 -3.83 9.39 2.56
C LEU A 39 -4.68 8.27 3.14
N ASN A 40 -5.74 7.91 2.42
CA ASN A 40 -6.47 6.67 2.64
C ASN A 40 -6.00 5.65 1.61
N CYS A 41 -5.71 4.46 2.06
CA CYS A 41 -5.28 3.36 1.21
C CYS A 41 -6.39 2.32 1.12
N SER A 42 -6.72 1.92 -0.11
CA SER A 42 -7.56 0.76 -0.37
C SER A 42 -6.67 -0.29 -1.02
N ILE A 43 -6.64 -1.48 -0.42
CA ILE A 43 -5.75 -2.54 -0.87
C ILE A 43 -6.54 -3.83 -1.09
N ASP A 44 -6.24 -4.51 -2.19
CA ASP A 44 -6.82 -5.80 -2.51
C ASP A 44 -5.78 -6.89 -2.32
N PHE A 45 -6.16 -7.93 -1.58
CA PHE A 45 -5.32 -9.10 -1.34
C PHE A 45 -5.81 -10.27 -2.16
N PHE A 46 -4.87 -11.02 -2.69
CA PHE A 46 -5.15 -12.18 -3.51
C PHE A 46 -4.59 -13.43 -2.85
N ASN A 47 -5.47 -14.35 -2.52
CA ASN A 47 -5.14 -15.64 -1.90
C ASN A 47 -4.39 -15.50 -0.58
N ILE A 48 -4.97 -14.70 0.33
CA ILE A 48 -4.51 -14.68 1.72
C ILE A 48 -5.23 -15.76 2.52
N GLN A 49 -4.65 -16.08 3.66
CA GLN A 49 -5.23 -17.03 4.60
C GLN A 49 -6.06 -16.27 5.62
N PRO A 50 -7.35 -16.62 5.79
CA PRO A 50 -8.17 -15.96 6.79
C PRO A 50 -7.70 -16.30 8.21
N GLU A 51 -8.02 -15.43 9.15
CA GLU A 51 -7.71 -15.60 10.58
C GLU A 51 -6.22 -15.83 10.84
N THR A 52 -5.40 -15.15 10.04
CA THR A 52 -3.95 -15.24 10.10
C THR A 52 -3.40 -13.82 10.24
N ASN A 53 -2.39 -13.66 11.08
CA ASN A 53 -1.76 -12.37 11.30
C ASN A 53 -0.71 -12.09 10.23
N TYR A 54 -0.95 -11.05 9.45
CA TYR A 54 0.03 -10.49 8.53
C TYR A 54 0.40 -9.10 9.02
N THR A 55 1.57 -8.64 8.62
CA THR A 55 1.98 -7.25 8.79
C THR A 55 2.16 -6.63 7.42
N LEU A 56 1.58 -5.45 7.22
CA LEU A 56 1.77 -4.68 5.99
C LEU A 56 2.62 -3.46 6.34
N VAL A 57 3.75 -3.31 5.65
CA VAL A 57 4.66 -2.17 5.84
C VAL A 57 4.68 -1.35 4.56
N VAL A 58 4.56 -0.04 4.72
CA VAL A 58 4.64 0.91 3.60
C VAL A 58 5.92 1.72 3.76
N THR A 59 6.78 1.71 2.75
CA THR A 59 8.06 2.42 2.76
C THR A 59 8.09 3.44 1.62
N ALA A 60 8.49 4.68 1.94
CA ALA A 60 8.68 5.72 0.93
C ALA A 60 10.13 5.70 0.46
N ASN A 61 10.32 5.78 -0.86
CA ASN A 61 11.63 5.72 -1.49
C ASN A 61 11.80 6.88 -2.48
N PHE A 62 12.91 7.58 -2.39
CA PHE A 62 13.19 8.79 -3.18
C PHE A 62 14.39 8.60 -4.11
N PRO A 63 14.49 9.40 -5.20
CA PRO A 63 15.61 9.26 -6.15
C PRO A 63 16.98 9.44 -5.52
N SER A 64 17.08 10.17 -4.41
CA SER A 64 18.34 10.35 -3.67
C SER A 64 18.85 9.06 -3.03
N GLY A 65 18.03 8.01 -3.00
CA GLY A 65 18.32 6.80 -2.26
C GLY A 65 17.79 6.82 -0.82
N GLU A 66 17.25 7.96 -0.38
CA GLU A 66 16.62 8.06 0.94
C GLU A 66 15.37 7.17 0.97
N SER A 67 15.22 6.43 2.06
CA SER A 67 14.12 5.50 2.23
C SER A 67 13.74 5.44 3.71
N TYR A 68 12.45 5.48 4.00
CA TYR A 68 11.98 5.32 5.38
C TYR A 68 10.56 4.74 5.42
N PRO A 69 10.24 3.98 6.49
CA PRO A 69 8.88 3.47 6.63
C PRO A 69 7.92 4.61 6.99
N VAL A 70 6.76 4.63 6.35
CA VAL A 70 5.72 5.62 6.62
C VAL A 70 4.54 5.03 7.37
N HIS A 71 4.38 3.70 7.34
CA HIS A 71 3.28 3.04 8.02
C HIS A 71 3.55 1.55 8.18
N ALA A 72 3.04 0.99 9.26
CA ALA A 72 3.00 -0.46 9.46
C ALA A 72 1.68 -0.79 10.16
N THR A 73 1.00 -1.81 9.69
CA THR A 73 -0.29 -2.20 10.25
C THR A 73 -0.42 -3.72 10.27
N ASN A 74 -1.16 -4.22 11.25
CA ASN A 74 -1.51 -5.62 11.32
C ASN A 74 -2.71 -5.88 10.42
N VAL A 75 -2.63 -6.94 9.62
CA VAL A 75 -3.73 -7.35 8.74
C VAL A 75 -4.22 -8.70 9.21
N TYR A 76 -5.45 -8.72 9.71
CA TYR A 76 -6.12 -9.93 10.15
C TYR A 76 -7.53 -9.89 9.60
N ILE A 77 -7.85 -10.81 8.71
CA ILE A 77 -9.14 -10.80 8.04
C ILE A 77 -9.94 -12.04 8.48
N PRO A 78 -11.12 -11.84 9.05
CA PRO A 78 -11.95 -12.97 9.45
C PRO A 78 -12.42 -13.75 8.23
N LYS A 79 -12.66 -15.03 8.42
CA LYS A 79 -13.08 -15.93 7.34
C LYS A 79 -14.33 -15.44 6.62
N SER A 80 -15.26 -14.81 7.36
CA SER A 80 -16.48 -14.27 6.79
C SER A 80 -16.24 -13.13 5.79
N SER A 81 -15.07 -12.49 5.84
CA SER A 81 -14.71 -11.38 4.95
C SER A 81 -13.79 -11.80 3.81
N VAL A 82 -13.54 -13.10 3.68
CA VAL A 82 -12.71 -13.64 2.60
C VAL A 82 -13.61 -14.37 1.60
N SER A 83 -13.44 -14.04 0.32
CA SER A 83 -14.24 -14.59 -0.78
C SER A 83 -13.43 -15.58 -1.60
N ALA A 84 -14.14 -16.45 -2.32
CA ALA A 84 -13.54 -17.40 -3.26
C ALA A 84 -12.41 -18.23 -2.64
N LEU A 85 -12.68 -18.80 -1.46
CA LEU A 85 -11.73 -19.69 -0.79
C LEU A 85 -11.44 -20.92 -1.66
N ASP A 86 -10.16 -21.24 -1.78
CA ASP A 86 -9.74 -22.45 -2.47
C ASP A 86 -9.68 -23.65 -1.52
N ASN A 87 -9.27 -24.81 -2.03
CA ASN A 87 -9.22 -26.04 -1.26
C ASN A 87 -8.15 -26.01 -0.16
N GLU A 88 -7.21 -25.09 -0.24
CA GLU A 88 -6.15 -24.95 0.75
C GLU A 88 -6.48 -23.88 1.79
N GLY A 89 -7.63 -23.20 1.66
CA GLY A 89 -8.09 -22.20 2.61
C GLY A 89 -7.58 -20.78 2.34
N TYR A 90 -7.22 -20.47 1.10
CA TYR A 90 -6.79 -19.14 0.69
C TYR A 90 -7.86 -18.47 -0.16
N GLY A 91 -8.05 -17.17 0.01
CA GLY A 91 -9.07 -16.45 -0.74
C GLY A 91 -8.78 -14.96 -0.89
N LYS A 92 -9.76 -14.24 -1.46
CA LYS A 92 -9.63 -12.83 -1.83
C LYS A 92 -10.26 -11.96 -0.75
N ALA A 93 -9.62 -10.83 -0.47
CA ALA A 93 -10.11 -9.88 0.53
C ALA A 93 -9.62 -8.48 0.21
N ALA A 94 -10.24 -7.49 0.86
CA ALA A 94 -9.87 -6.10 0.73
C ALA A 94 -9.69 -5.50 2.11
N GLY A 95 -8.89 -4.45 2.19
CA GLY A 95 -8.68 -3.71 3.43
C GLY A 95 -8.47 -2.24 3.16
N ASP A 96 -8.68 -1.43 4.21
CA ASP A 96 -8.48 0.00 4.15
C ASP A 96 -7.69 0.45 5.37
N PHE A 97 -6.82 1.43 5.18
CA PHE A 97 -6.12 2.07 6.28
C PHE A 97 -5.67 3.47 5.85
N ALA A 98 -5.30 4.28 6.83
CA ALA A 98 -4.85 5.65 6.57
C ALA A 98 -3.42 5.82 7.08
N PHE A 99 -2.66 6.68 6.39
CA PHE A 99 -1.32 7.05 6.84
C PHE A 99 -0.96 8.43 6.31
N ASP A 100 0.09 9.03 6.90
CA ASP A 100 0.58 10.33 6.49
C ASP A 100 1.88 10.19 5.73
N LEU A 101 2.00 10.97 4.66
CA LEU A 101 3.20 11.04 3.84
C LEU A 101 3.76 12.44 3.92
N THR A 102 5.03 12.58 4.33
CA THR A 102 5.70 13.86 4.39
C THR A 102 6.60 14.04 3.17
N LEU A 103 6.38 15.12 2.44
CA LEU A 103 7.16 15.45 1.24
C LEU A 103 7.96 16.71 1.50
N LYS A 104 9.29 16.63 1.42
CA LYS A 104 10.19 17.75 1.66
C LYS A 104 10.24 18.68 0.47
N GLU A 105 10.14 18.13 -0.73
CA GLU A 105 10.22 18.86 -1.99
C GLU A 105 9.45 18.13 -3.08
N LYS A 106 9.20 18.79 -4.18
CA LYS A 106 8.58 18.16 -5.33
C LYS A 106 9.51 17.15 -5.98
N GLY A 107 8.95 16.14 -6.63
CA GLY A 107 9.74 15.14 -7.34
C GLY A 107 9.09 13.78 -7.37
N ASP A 108 9.88 12.81 -7.78
CA ASP A 108 9.48 11.43 -7.90
C ASP A 108 9.60 10.70 -6.58
N LEU A 109 8.71 9.74 -6.37
CA LEU A 109 8.86 8.76 -5.31
C LEU A 109 8.13 7.48 -5.67
N PHE A 110 8.50 6.39 -5.02
CA PHE A 110 7.64 5.23 -5.03
C PHE A 110 7.37 4.75 -3.61
N LEU A 111 6.18 4.22 -3.43
CA LEU A 111 5.80 3.56 -2.18
C LEU A 111 5.90 2.06 -2.39
N LEU A 112 6.59 1.39 -1.49
CA LEU A 112 6.72 -0.06 -1.48
C LEU A 112 5.82 -0.62 -0.40
N PHE A 113 4.88 -1.46 -0.80
CA PHE A 113 4.00 -2.18 0.11
C PHE A 113 4.54 -3.60 0.27
N THR A 114 4.85 -3.99 1.49
CA THR A 114 5.39 -5.32 1.79
C THR A 114 4.44 -6.06 2.70
N LEU A 115 3.97 -7.22 2.26
CA LEU A 115 3.13 -8.10 3.06
C LEU A 115 4.02 -9.14 3.71
N ILE A 116 3.91 -9.28 5.03
CA ILE A 116 4.80 -10.12 5.84
C ILE A 116 3.97 -11.10 6.66
N LYS A 117 4.39 -12.36 6.65
CA LYS A 117 3.82 -13.40 7.51
C LYS A 117 4.96 -14.17 8.17
N GLY A 118 4.91 -14.27 9.51
CA GLY A 118 5.95 -15.00 10.24
C GLY A 118 7.35 -14.46 10.07
N GLY A 119 7.48 -13.14 9.90
CA GLY A 119 8.77 -12.49 9.72
C GLY A 119 9.33 -12.55 8.29
N GLU A 120 8.60 -13.15 7.36
CA GLU A 120 9.04 -13.27 5.96
C GLU A 120 8.10 -12.51 5.05
N ALA A 121 8.68 -11.78 4.09
CA ALA A 121 7.90 -11.09 3.06
C ALA A 121 7.28 -12.11 2.12
N THR A 122 5.94 -12.05 1.96
CA THR A 122 5.22 -12.93 1.05
C THR A 122 5.03 -12.28 -0.31
N ASP A 123 4.94 -10.94 -0.34
CA ASP A 123 4.78 -10.19 -1.58
C ASP A 123 5.17 -8.73 -1.38
N THR A 124 5.48 -8.07 -2.49
CA THR A 124 5.74 -6.63 -2.54
C THR A 124 4.98 -6.02 -3.70
N PHE A 125 4.58 -4.76 -3.54
CA PHE A 125 3.85 -4.03 -4.57
C PHE A 125 4.39 -2.60 -4.63
N TYR A 126 4.69 -2.11 -5.84
CA TYR A 126 5.28 -0.79 -6.06
C TYR A 126 4.26 0.16 -6.66
N CYS A 127 4.15 1.37 -6.07
CA CYS A 127 3.33 2.46 -6.61
C CYS A 127 4.22 3.65 -6.87
N TYR A 128 4.23 4.16 -8.10
CA TYR A 128 5.10 5.25 -8.52
C TYR A 128 4.30 6.54 -8.69
N TYR A 129 4.82 7.63 -8.11
CA TYR A 129 4.15 8.93 -8.15
C TYR A 129 5.15 10.06 -8.41
N TYR A 130 4.68 11.08 -9.11
CA TYR A 130 5.33 12.36 -9.17
C TYR A 130 4.45 13.38 -8.46
N PHE A 131 5.05 14.20 -7.59
CA PHE A 131 4.39 15.32 -6.92
C PHE A 131 5.04 16.61 -7.38
N GLY A 132 4.27 17.45 -8.06
CA GLY A 132 4.72 18.72 -8.57
C GLY A 132 3.91 19.87 -7.97
N GLY A 133 3.89 21.01 -8.67
CA GLY A 133 3.21 22.20 -8.21
C GLY A 133 4.10 23.08 -7.36
N GLY A 134 3.48 23.88 -6.49
CA GLY A 134 4.19 24.86 -5.71
C GLY A 134 4.27 26.19 -6.43
N MET A 135 5.04 27.13 -5.85
CA MET A 135 5.07 28.51 -6.32
C MET A 135 5.69 28.72 -7.70
N ASN A 136 6.53 27.80 -8.16
CA ASN A 136 7.30 27.94 -9.38
C ASN A 136 6.79 27.11 -10.54
N GLU A 137 5.55 26.61 -10.44
CA GLU A 137 4.94 25.83 -11.51
C GLU A 137 3.63 26.41 -12.00
#